data_97f57447e006394c9434c67b22ddc10e
#
_entry.id   97f57447e006394c9434c67b22ddc10e
#
_cell.length_a   1.000
_cell.length_b   1.000
_cell.length_c   1.000
_cell.angle_alpha   90.00
_cell.angle_beta   90.00
_cell.angle_gamma   90.00
#
_symmetry.space_group_name_H-M   'P 1'
#
loop_
_entity.id
_entity.type
_entity.pdbx_description
1 polymer ?
#
loop_
_entity_poly.entity_id
_entity_poly.type
_entity_poly.pdbx_seq_one_letter_code
_entity_poly.pdbx_strand_id
1 'polypeptide(L)'
;MYVDDAGGARVGPAVFDQPRTLELGADLGATGLDKYGTVGPRLGLLAGDTALVASIRARAFEFGLEARPMLYPAALRSLAGYRPERVRVLVETTRRVGQAMSAVFGARLHVTPVTAQLRADDLLALAMERAGLATPPIVPIEATAALAMLLLEDYGVLTVHFAGMPPGTSSLLLKFIPPETLERFGGADALAKAVDSSVDRLAALLRDRAALTALLLGEVTSSPARATAPIGS
;
A
#
# COMPACT_ATOMS: atom_id res chain seq x y z
N MET A 1 12.97 15.06 -21.73
CA MET A 1 12.78 13.85 -20.89
C MET A 1 11.50 14.00 -20.05
N TYR A 2 10.63 13.01 -20.09
CA TYR A 2 9.44 12.94 -19.21
C TYR A 2 9.70 12.00 -18.05
N VAL A 3 9.28 12.39 -16.86
CA VAL A 3 9.38 11.56 -15.63
C VAL A 3 8.01 11.44 -14.99
N ASP A 4 7.49 10.22 -14.89
CA ASP A 4 6.34 9.90 -14.05
C ASP A 4 6.82 9.64 -12.62
N ASP A 5 6.69 10.66 -11.78
CA ASP A 5 7.19 10.67 -10.42
C ASP A 5 6.04 10.57 -9.40
N ALA A 6 5.19 9.60 -9.57
CA ALA A 6 3.91 9.41 -8.87
C ALA A 6 3.88 9.92 -7.40
N GLY A 7 4.66 9.32 -6.53
CA GLY A 7 4.81 9.74 -5.13
C GLY A 7 6.23 10.21 -4.79
N GLY A 8 7.21 9.87 -5.62
CA GLY A 8 8.62 10.17 -5.45
C GLY A 8 8.89 11.67 -5.38
N ALA A 9 8.13 12.45 -6.17
CA ALA A 9 8.17 13.93 -6.18
C ALA A 9 8.08 14.56 -4.77
N ARG A 10 7.51 13.85 -3.80
CA ARG A 10 7.40 14.30 -2.41
C ARG A 10 8.32 13.54 -1.47
N VAL A 11 8.51 12.25 -1.71
CA VAL A 11 9.33 11.38 -0.86
C VAL A 11 10.82 11.70 -1.04
N GLY A 12 11.27 11.83 -2.27
CA GLY A 12 12.66 12.15 -2.58
C GLY A 12 13.17 13.40 -1.84
N PRO A 13 12.56 14.57 -2.07
CA PRO A 13 12.97 15.81 -1.40
C PRO A 13 12.73 15.79 0.11
N ALA A 14 11.63 15.17 0.58
CA ALA A 14 11.30 15.23 2.00
C ALA A 14 12.14 14.31 2.87
N VAL A 15 12.62 13.17 2.34
CA VAL A 15 13.24 12.09 3.12
C VAL A 15 14.71 11.89 2.77
N PHE A 16 15.08 12.14 1.52
CA PHE A 16 16.41 11.82 0.99
C PHE A 16 17.20 13.04 0.51
N ASP A 17 16.67 14.24 0.75
CA ASP A 17 17.31 15.50 0.33
C ASP A 17 17.57 15.57 -1.18
N GLN A 18 16.78 14.85 -1.96
CA GLN A 18 16.91 14.81 -3.41
C GLN A 18 16.34 16.09 -4.05
N PRO A 19 16.95 16.58 -5.15
CA PRO A 19 16.35 17.63 -5.95
C PRO A 19 14.98 17.21 -6.49
N ARG A 20 14.13 18.19 -6.75
CA ARG A 20 12.84 17.95 -7.40
C ARG A 20 13.02 17.52 -8.85
N THR A 21 12.05 16.81 -9.41
CA THR A 21 12.10 16.26 -10.77
C THR A 21 12.53 17.27 -11.84
N LEU A 22 12.00 18.48 -11.82
CA LEU A 22 12.38 19.52 -12.79
C LEU A 22 13.76 20.13 -12.52
N GLU A 23 14.20 20.15 -11.27
CA GLU A 23 15.55 20.60 -10.88
C GLU A 23 16.63 19.61 -11.34
N LEU A 24 16.26 18.34 -11.60
CA LEU A 24 17.11 17.31 -12.20
C LEU A 24 17.24 17.44 -13.73
N GLY A 25 16.62 18.43 -14.34
CA GLY A 25 16.67 18.69 -15.79
C GLY A 25 15.64 17.90 -16.61
N ALA A 26 14.57 17.40 -15.99
CA ALA A 26 13.45 16.85 -16.74
C ALA A 26 12.66 17.98 -17.44
N ASP A 27 12.25 17.76 -18.70
CA ASP A 27 11.41 18.71 -19.42
C ASP A 27 9.96 18.69 -18.91
N LEU A 28 9.49 17.54 -18.45
CA LEU A 28 8.15 17.32 -17.88
C LEU A 28 8.23 16.36 -16.71
N GLY A 29 7.45 16.66 -15.67
CA GLY A 29 7.20 15.78 -14.53
C GLY A 29 5.71 15.61 -14.26
N ALA A 30 5.28 14.38 -13.96
CA ALA A 30 3.93 14.09 -13.49
C ALA A 30 3.92 13.52 -12.08
N THR A 31 2.92 13.91 -11.29
CA THR A 31 2.75 13.38 -9.94
C THR A 31 1.27 13.32 -9.55
N GLY A 32 0.89 12.34 -8.71
CA GLY A 32 -0.48 12.24 -8.17
C GLY A 32 -0.67 13.11 -6.93
N LEU A 33 -1.84 13.72 -6.75
CA LEU A 33 -2.20 14.55 -5.59
C LEU A 33 -2.87 13.77 -4.45
N ASP A 34 -3.00 12.46 -4.58
CA ASP A 34 -3.68 11.56 -3.64
C ASP A 34 -2.72 10.76 -2.76
N LYS A 35 -1.43 11.11 -2.71
CA LYS A 35 -0.40 10.32 -2.02
C LYS A 35 0.53 11.19 -1.15
N TYR A 36 1.07 10.56 -0.11
CA TYR A 36 2.26 10.97 0.66
C TYR A 36 2.33 12.47 0.98
N GLY A 37 1.52 12.92 1.92
CA GLY A 37 1.54 14.30 2.42
C GLY A 37 0.62 15.27 1.67
N THR A 38 -0.02 14.84 0.59
CA THR A 38 -1.16 15.52 -0.03
C THR A 38 -2.48 14.83 0.38
N VAL A 39 -3.58 15.54 0.27
CA VAL A 39 -4.90 15.07 0.75
C VAL A 39 -5.92 14.86 -0.38
N GLY A 40 -5.46 14.75 -1.61
CA GLY A 40 -6.32 14.57 -2.78
C GLY A 40 -6.78 15.89 -3.40
N PRO A 41 -7.65 15.93 -4.37
CA PRO A 41 -8.37 14.78 -4.94
C PRO A 41 -7.47 13.83 -5.72
N ARG A 42 -8.01 12.68 -6.15
CA ARG A 42 -7.28 11.73 -7.00
C ARG A 42 -7.11 12.30 -8.41
N LEU A 43 -6.09 13.13 -8.56
CA LEU A 43 -5.70 13.81 -9.79
C LEU A 43 -4.21 13.67 -10.03
N GLY A 44 -3.81 13.69 -11.31
CA GLY A 44 -2.43 13.92 -11.73
C GLY A 44 -2.16 15.41 -11.90
N LEU A 45 -0.97 15.85 -11.56
CA LEU A 45 -0.41 17.15 -11.88
C LEU A 45 0.74 16.93 -12.87
N LEU A 46 0.66 17.60 -14.03
CA LEU A 46 1.75 17.68 -15.00
C LEU A 46 2.36 19.07 -14.94
N ALA A 47 3.67 19.16 -14.84
CA ALA A 47 4.42 20.41 -14.79
C ALA A 47 5.70 20.30 -15.64
N GLY A 48 6.20 21.42 -16.16
CA GLY A 48 7.43 21.49 -16.91
C GLY A 48 7.41 22.55 -18.00
N ASP A 49 8.05 22.27 -19.14
CA ASP A 49 8.12 23.19 -20.28
C ASP A 49 6.74 23.65 -20.72
N THR A 50 6.59 24.96 -20.85
CA THR A 50 5.30 25.62 -21.12
C THR A 50 4.69 25.18 -22.46
N ALA A 51 5.51 25.05 -23.51
CA ALA A 51 5.02 24.69 -24.84
C ALA A 51 4.57 23.23 -24.87
N LEU A 52 5.33 22.35 -24.21
CA LEU A 52 4.97 20.93 -24.07
C LEU A 52 3.69 20.75 -23.24
N VAL A 53 3.58 21.43 -22.10
CA VAL A 53 2.38 21.39 -21.26
C VAL A 53 1.16 21.91 -22.02
N ALA A 54 1.28 22.99 -22.76
CA ALA A 54 0.18 23.53 -23.57
C ALA A 54 -0.27 22.57 -24.68
N SER A 55 0.68 21.92 -25.36
CA SER A 55 0.39 20.92 -26.39
C SER A 55 -0.32 19.70 -25.81
N ILE A 56 0.18 19.17 -24.69
CA ILE A 56 -0.43 18.04 -23.99
C ILE A 56 -1.84 18.39 -23.50
N ARG A 57 -2.02 19.60 -22.95
CA ARG A 57 -3.33 20.08 -22.51
C ARG A 57 -4.33 20.15 -23.65
N ALA A 58 -3.94 20.66 -24.81
CA ALA A 58 -4.80 20.72 -25.99
C ALA A 58 -5.27 19.33 -26.40
N ARG A 59 -4.36 18.36 -26.43
CA ARG A 59 -4.70 16.95 -26.72
C ARG A 59 -5.57 16.32 -25.63
N ALA A 60 -5.25 16.57 -24.37
CA ALA A 60 -6.07 16.08 -23.26
C ALA A 60 -7.52 16.58 -23.34
N PHE A 61 -7.71 17.84 -23.76
CA PHE A 61 -9.03 18.43 -23.99
C PHE A 61 -9.78 17.69 -25.11
N GLU A 62 -9.13 17.42 -26.25
CA GLU A 62 -9.71 16.68 -27.38
C GLU A 62 -10.21 15.29 -26.95
N PHE A 63 -9.53 14.62 -26.03
CA PHE A 63 -9.84 13.29 -25.55
C PHE A 63 -10.65 13.26 -24.23
N GLY A 64 -11.01 14.43 -23.68
CA GLY A 64 -11.73 14.51 -22.42
C GLY A 64 -10.95 14.00 -21.20
N LEU A 65 -9.62 14.08 -21.25
CA LEU A 65 -8.72 13.59 -20.20
C LEU A 65 -8.33 14.64 -19.16
N GLU A 66 -8.72 15.89 -19.37
CA GLU A 66 -8.44 16.95 -18.41
C GLU A 66 -9.31 16.83 -17.15
N ALA A 67 -8.78 17.36 -16.05
CA ALA A 67 -9.50 17.40 -14.79
C ALA A 67 -10.73 18.32 -14.89
N ARG A 68 -11.84 17.89 -14.31
CA ARG A 68 -13.06 18.72 -14.25
C ARG A 68 -12.81 19.98 -13.40
N PRO A 69 -13.23 21.18 -13.84
CA PRO A 69 -12.99 22.45 -13.14
C PRO A 69 -13.41 22.45 -11.68
N MET A 70 -14.47 21.72 -11.32
CA MET A 70 -14.94 21.59 -9.95
C MET A 70 -13.93 20.96 -9.00
N LEU A 71 -12.91 20.26 -9.51
CA LEU A 71 -11.84 19.63 -8.72
C LEU A 71 -10.67 20.60 -8.45
N TYR A 72 -10.57 21.73 -9.17
CA TYR A 72 -9.46 22.67 -9.02
C TYR A 72 -9.34 23.26 -7.61
N PRO A 73 -10.43 23.70 -6.94
CA PRO A 73 -10.32 24.22 -5.58
C PRO A 73 -9.76 23.19 -4.59
N ALA A 74 -10.14 21.92 -4.75
CA ALA A 74 -9.62 20.82 -3.91
C ALA A 74 -8.15 20.53 -4.22
N ALA A 75 -7.76 20.54 -5.49
CA ALA A 75 -6.35 20.37 -5.89
C ALA A 75 -5.47 21.50 -5.36
N LEU A 76 -5.89 22.75 -5.50
CA LEU A 76 -5.17 23.93 -4.98
C LEU A 76 -5.03 23.86 -3.45
N ARG A 77 -6.08 23.49 -2.74
CA ARG A 77 -6.03 23.30 -1.28
C ARG A 77 -5.06 22.20 -0.87
N SER A 78 -5.05 21.10 -1.61
CA SER A 78 -4.11 20.00 -1.38
C SER A 78 -2.65 20.42 -1.55
N LEU A 79 -2.36 21.17 -2.62
CA LEU A 79 -1.02 21.70 -2.88
C LEU A 79 -0.59 22.75 -1.85
N ALA A 80 -1.47 23.70 -1.52
CA ALA A 80 -1.20 24.73 -0.51
C ALA A 80 -1.01 24.12 0.90
N GLY A 81 -1.70 23.02 1.16
CA GLY A 81 -1.62 22.28 2.42
C GLY A 81 -0.46 21.27 2.53
N TYR A 82 0.33 21.09 1.48
CA TYR A 82 1.47 20.18 1.51
C TYR A 82 2.54 20.62 2.51
N ARG A 83 3.02 19.66 3.32
CA ARG A 83 4.09 19.85 4.30
C ARG A 83 5.04 18.65 4.23
N PRO A 84 6.35 18.83 3.99
CA PRO A 84 7.33 17.74 3.96
C PRO A 84 7.37 16.95 5.27
N GLU A 85 7.10 17.61 6.41
CA GLU A 85 7.06 17.00 7.73
C GLU A 85 6.04 15.87 7.82
N ARG A 86 4.90 15.99 7.14
CA ARG A 86 3.89 14.92 7.07
C ARG A 86 4.45 13.67 6.40
N VAL A 87 5.27 13.84 5.35
CA VAL A 87 5.91 12.71 4.65
C VAL A 87 6.90 12.01 5.60
N ARG A 88 7.71 12.81 6.33
CA ARG A 88 8.68 12.27 7.31
C ARG A 88 7.99 11.49 8.42
N VAL A 89 6.89 11.99 8.95
CA VAL A 89 6.09 11.31 9.98
C VAL A 89 5.55 9.98 9.47
N LEU A 90 5.02 9.91 8.24
CA LEU A 90 4.54 8.67 7.63
C LEU A 90 5.66 7.64 7.46
N VAL A 91 6.86 8.09 7.08
CA VAL A 91 8.04 7.24 6.94
C VAL A 91 8.50 6.72 8.30
N GLU A 92 8.54 7.57 9.31
CA GLU A 92 8.93 7.17 10.67
C GLU A 92 7.97 6.14 11.25
N THR A 93 6.67 6.34 11.07
CA THR A 93 5.65 5.35 11.44
C THR A 93 5.87 4.01 10.73
N THR A 94 6.20 4.06 9.44
CA THR A 94 6.52 2.85 8.66
C THR A 94 7.77 2.14 9.18
N ARG A 95 8.80 2.89 9.59
CA ARG A 95 10.02 2.30 10.20
C ARG A 95 9.70 1.58 11.51
N ARG A 96 8.89 2.18 12.37
CA ARG A 96 8.44 1.55 13.62
C ARG A 96 7.71 0.23 13.36
N VAL A 97 6.80 0.21 12.37
CA VAL A 97 6.13 -1.01 11.94
C VAL A 97 7.13 -2.01 11.39
N GLY A 98 8.07 -1.58 10.55
CA GLY A 98 9.15 -2.43 10.02
C GLY A 98 9.99 -3.07 11.12
N GLN A 99 10.30 -2.34 12.21
CA GLN A 99 11.03 -2.89 13.36
C GLN A 99 10.21 -3.96 14.10
N ALA A 100 8.94 -3.69 14.39
CA ALA A 100 8.06 -4.66 15.04
C ALA A 100 7.88 -5.93 14.17
N MET A 101 7.68 -5.76 12.86
CA MET A 101 7.57 -6.87 11.91
C MET A 101 8.89 -7.66 11.81
N SER A 102 10.05 -6.99 11.85
CA SER A 102 11.36 -7.66 11.81
C SER A 102 11.61 -8.54 13.02
N ALA A 103 11.10 -8.15 14.18
CA ALA A 103 11.16 -8.97 15.38
C ALA A 103 10.40 -10.29 15.25
N VAL A 104 9.34 -10.32 14.43
CA VAL A 104 8.49 -11.50 14.19
C VAL A 104 8.99 -12.33 13.01
N PHE A 105 9.30 -11.69 11.87
CA PHE A 105 9.56 -12.38 10.61
C PHE A 105 11.06 -12.53 10.28
N GLY A 106 11.92 -11.84 11.02
CA GLY A 106 13.37 -11.92 10.85
C GLY A 106 13.82 -11.59 9.41
N ALA A 107 14.68 -12.43 8.86
CA ALA A 107 15.26 -12.26 7.52
C ALA A 107 14.24 -12.38 6.36
N ARG A 108 13.03 -12.87 6.61
CA ARG A 108 11.97 -12.95 5.59
C ARG A 108 11.31 -11.60 5.32
N LEU A 109 11.47 -10.63 6.23
CA LEU A 109 10.98 -9.28 6.01
C LEU A 109 12.03 -8.44 5.29
N HIS A 110 11.68 -7.90 4.13
CA HIS A 110 12.51 -6.97 3.39
C HIS A 110 12.18 -5.55 3.82
N VAL A 111 13.14 -4.88 4.45
CA VAL A 111 12.99 -3.51 4.95
C VAL A 111 13.83 -2.56 4.10
N THR A 112 13.24 -1.47 3.66
CA THR A 112 13.90 -0.32 3.04
C THR A 112 13.72 0.92 3.92
N PRO A 113 14.37 2.04 3.64
CA PRO A 113 14.14 3.28 4.40
C PRO A 113 12.67 3.73 4.47
N VAL A 114 11.82 3.30 3.54
CA VAL A 114 10.43 3.77 3.40
C VAL A 114 9.38 2.65 3.31
N THR A 115 9.79 1.39 3.35
CA THR A 115 8.88 0.24 3.25
C THR A 115 9.26 -0.91 4.15
N ALA A 116 8.28 -1.70 4.56
CA ALA A 116 8.46 -3.06 5.09
C ALA A 116 7.63 -4.02 4.23
N GLN A 117 8.23 -5.11 3.77
CA GLN A 117 7.66 -5.97 2.75
C GLN A 117 7.87 -7.45 3.09
N LEU A 118 6.78 -8.21 3.13
CA LEU A 118 6.80 -9.66 3.14
C LEU A 118 6.41 -10.15 1.74
N ARG A 119 7.39 -10.68 0.99
CA ARG A 119 7.19 -11.12 -0.39
C ARG A 119 6.36 -12.39 -0.46
N ALA A 120 5.68 -12.59 -1.57
CA ALA A 120 4.78 -13.72 -1.75
C ALA A 120 5.46 -15.09 -1.56
N ASP A 121 6.67 -15.25 -2.09
CA ASP A 121 7.44 -16.48 -1.95
C ASP A 121 7.85 -16.72 -0.49
N ASP A 122 8.32 -15.68 0.22
CA ASP A 122 8.69 -15.76 1.64
C ASP A 122 7.48 -16.05 2.53
N LEU A 123 6.33 -15.45 2.22
CA LEU A 123 5.06 -15.70 2.90
C LEU A 123 4.60 -17.15 2.72
N LEU A 124 4.58 -17.64 1.47
CA LEU A 124 4.16 -19.02 1.18
C LEU A 124 5.11 -20.02 1.86
N ALA A 125 6.43 -19.81 1.75
CA ALA A 125 7.42 -20.66 2.40
C ALA A 125 7.22 -20.70 3.91
N LEU A 126 6.98 -19.57 4.57
CA LEU A 126 6.71 -19.49 5.99
C LEU A 126 5.40 -20.21 6.38
N ALA A 127 4.32 -20.01 5.62
CA ALA A 127 3.05 -20.65 5.87
C ALA A 127 3.15 -22.19 5.69
N MET A 128 3.90 -22.65 4.70
CA MET A 128 4.16 -24.08 4.48
C MET A 128 5.00 -24.70 5.59
N GLU A 129 6.03 -24.00 6.06
CA GLU A 129 6.85 -24.43 7.20
C GLU A 129 5.97 -24.62 8.44
N ARG A 130 5.12 -23.63 8.77
CA ARG A 130 4.17 -23.71 9.89
C ARG A 130 3.12 -24.82 9.67
N ALA A 131 2.72 -25.04 8.42
CA ALA A 131 1.81 -26.12 8.05
C ALA A 131 2.47 -27.50 8.04
N GLY A 132 3.80 -27.60 8.01
CA GLY A 132 4.52 -28.88 7.85
C GLY A 132 4.29 -29.51 6.49
N LEU A 133 4.12 -28.72 5.42
CA LEU A 133 3.87 -29.16 4.06
C LEU A 133 5.14 -29.07 3.21
N ALA A 134 5.44 -30.12 2.45
CA ALA A 134 6.57 -30.14 1.52
C ALA A 134 6.20 -29.60 0.11
N THR A 135 4.93 -29.71 -0.27
CA THR A 135 4.45 -29.28 -1.58
C THR A 135 3.38 -28.19 -1.42
N PRO A 136 3.52 -27.04 -2.08
CA PRO A 136 2.56 -25.95 -1.96
C PRO A 136 1.23 -26.31 -2.65
N PRO A 137 0.07 -26.17 -1.97
CA PRO A 137 -1.24 -26.38 -2.57
C PRO A 137 -1.71 -25.17 -3.40
N ILE A 138 -1.03 -24.03 -3.29
CA ILE A 138 -1.33 -22.76 -3.97
C ILE A 138 -0.04 -22.11 -4.48
N VAL A 139 -0.20 -21.12 -5.34
CA VAL A 139 0.92 -20.31 -5.82
C VAL A 139 1.18 -19.09 -4.90
N PRO A 140 2.38 -18.49 -4.92
CA PRO A 140 2.73 -17.39 -4.00
C PRO A 140 1.75 -16.21 -4.00
N ILE A 141 1.22 -15.84 -5.16
CA ILE A 141 0.25 -14.74 -5.27
C ILE A 141 -1.07 -15.05 -4.53
N GLU A 142 -1.51 -16.30 -4.54
CA GLU A 142 -2.71 -16.74 -3.82
C GLU A 142 -2.48 -16.69 -2.31
N ALA A 143 -1.27 -16.94 -1.84
CA ALA A 143 -0.92 -16.81 -0.43
C ALA A 143 -1.04 -15.33 0.02
N THR A 144 -0.59 -14.37 -0.79
CA THR A 144 -0.76 -12.94 -0.45
C THR A 144 -2.22 -12.50 -0.50
N ALA A 145 -3.02 -13.05 -1.43
CA ALA A 145 -4.45 -12.79 -1.49
C ALA A 145 -5.16 -13.34 -0.24
N ALA A 146 -4.88 -14.59 0.12
CA ALA A 146 -5.43 -15.20 1.32
C ALA A 146 -5.05 -14.41 2.59
N LEU A 147 -3.78 -14.01 2.74
CA LEU A 147 -3.35 -13.16 3.85
C LEU A 147 -4.13 -11.84 3.91
N ALA A 148 -4.35 -11.19 2.75
CA ALA A 148 -5.12 -9.95 2.69
C ALA A 148 -6.57 -10.14 3.12
N MET A 149 -7.21 -11.25 2.72
CA MET A 149 -8.58 -11.60 3.15
C MET A 149 -8.64 -11.88 4.65
N LEU A 150 -7.68 -12.64 5.20
CA LEU A 150 -7.60 -12.94 6.63
C LEU A 150 -7.41 -11.68 7.47
N LEU A 151 -6.53 -10.77 7.05
CA LEU A 151 -6.33 -9.48 7.71
C LEU A 151 -7.59 -8.64 7.70
N LEU A 152 -8.35 -8.65 6.61
CA LEU A 152 -9.61 -7.92 6.52
C LEU A 152 -10.69 -8.54 7.41
N GLU A 153 -10.87 -9.88 7.35
CA GLU A 153 -11.90 -10.59 8.11
C GLU A 153 -11.67 -10.52 9.63
N ASP A 154 -10.44 -10.78 10.08
CA ASP A 154 -10.16 -10.92 11.49
C ASP A 154 -9.86 -9.60 12.19
N TYR A 155 -9.25 -8.66 11.47
CA TYR A 155 -8.70 -7.43 12.05
C TYR A 155 -9.23 -6.15 11.43
N GLY A 156 -10.04 -6.23 10.36
CA GLY A 156 -10.52 -5.05 9.64
C GLY A 156 -9.39 -4.29 8.91
N VAL A 157 -8.27 -4.94 8.65
CA VAL A 157 -7.12 -4.35 7.97
C VAL A 157 -7.25 -4.58 6.47
N LEU A 158 -7.61 -3.52 5.74
CA LEU A 158 -7.67 -3.54 4.29
C LEU A 158 -6.26 -3.34 3.72
N THR A 159 -5.77 -4.33 3.00
CA THR A 159 -4.50 -4.26 2.26
C THR A 159 -4.76 -4.35 0.76
N VAL A 160 -3.83 -3.80 -0.03
CA VAL A 160 -3.81 -4.01 -1.47
C VAL A 160 -2.73 -5.04 -1.75
N HIS A 161 -3.17 -6.23 -2.14
CA HIS A 161 -2.24 -7.22 -2.65
C HIS A 161 -1.97 -6.89 -4.13
N PHE A 162 -0.73 -6.62 -4.47
CA PHE A 162 -0.35 -6.43 -5.87
C PHE A 162 -0.14 -7.79 -6.52
N ALA A 163 -1.05 -8.16 -7.41
CA ALA A 163 -0.77 -9.14 -8.44
C ALA A 163 0.31 -8.54 -9.34
N GLY A 164 1.54 -9.02 -9.17
CA GLY A 164 2.73 -8.51 -9.80
C GLY A 164 2.57 -7.88 -11.16
N MET A 165 2.36 -6.57 -11.18
CA MET A 165 2.64 -5.81 -12.39
C MET A 165 4.16 -5.79 -12.54
N PRO A 166 4.70 -6.31 -13.64
CA PRO A 166 6.15 -6.25 -13.86
C PRO A 166 6.65 -4.80 -13.73
N PRO A 167 7.78 -4.55 -13.04
CA PRO A 167 8.74 -5.54 -12.51
C PRO A 167 8.47 -5.99 -11.06
N GLY A 168 7.33 -5.70 -10.48
CA GLY A 168 7.05 -5.97 -9.07
C GLY A 168 6.63 -7.41 -8.78
N THR A 169 6.99 -7.92 -7.60
CA THR A 169 6.48 -9.18 -7.05
C THR A 169 5.30 -8.93 -6.14
N SER A 170 4.33 -9.86 -6.09
CA SER A 170 3.25 -9.81 -5.11
C SER A 170 3.81 -9.85 -3.69
N SER A 171 3.22 -9.07 -2.79
CA SER A 171 3.69 -8.98 -1.40
C SER A 171 2.67 -8.30 -0.49
N LEU A 172 2.78 -8.54 0.81
CA LEU A 172 2.28 -7.60 1.81
C LEU A 172 3.27 -6.43 1.88
N LEU A 173 2.87 -5.27 1.41
CA LEU A 173 3.69 -4.06 1.40
C LEU A 173 3.13 -3.02 2.37
N LEU A 174 3.89 -2.71 3.40
CA LEU A 174 3.57 -1.71 4.41
C LEU A 174 4.41 -0.46 4.17
N LYS A 175 3.74 0.68 3.95
CA LYS A 175 4.39 1.98 3.69
C LYS A 175 3.47 3.15 4.00
N PHE A 176 4.06 4.25 4.45
CA PHE A 176 3.38 5.53 4.66
C PHE A 176 2.11 5.43 5.51
N ILE A 177 2.23 4.70 6.65
CA ILE A 177 1.12 4.46 7.56
C ILE A 177 0.89 5.71 8.39
N PRO A 178 -0.36 6.26 8.41
CA PRO A 178 -0.68 7.38 9.29
C PRO A 178 -0.57 6.98 10.77
N PRO A 179 0.11 7.77 11.61
CA PRO A 179 0.30 7.43 13.03
C PRO A 179 -1.04 7.24 13.76
N GLU A 180 -2.01 8.11 13.51
CA GLU A 180 -3.32 8.03 14.15
C GLU A 180 -4.08 6.74 13.79
N THR A 181 -3.89 6.26 12.57
CA THR A 181 -4.47 4.98 12.12
C THR A 181 -3.80 3.81 12.83
N LEU A 182 -2.47 3.85 12.95
CA LEU A 182 -1.71 2.82 13.64
C LEU A 182 -2.03 2.80 15.14
N GLU A 183 -2.13 3.95 15.79
CA GLU A 183 -2.50 4.06 17.20
C GLU A 183 -3.90 3.51 17.49
N ARG A 184 -4.88 3.83 16.65
CA ARG A 184 -6.25 3.27 16.76
C ARG A 184 -6.27 1.76 16.60
N PHE A 185 -5.36 1.20 15.83
CA PHE A 185 -5.23 -0.25 15.66
C PHE A 185 -4.58 -0.92 16.88
N GLY A 186 -3.89 -0.17 17.73
CA GLY A 186 -3.16 -0.69 18.89
C GLY A 186 -1.64 -0.65 18.76
N GLY A 187 -1.13 0.06 17.74
CA GLY A 187 0.30 0.27 17.55
C GLY A 187 0.99 -0.75 16.64
N ALA A 188 2.30 -0.60 16.51
CA ALA A 188 3.11 -1.40 15.60
C ALA A 188 3.16 -2.88 15.99
N ASP A 189 3.27 -3.18 17.27
CA ASP A 189 3.32 -4.55 17.79
C ASP A 189 1.99 -5.28 17.58
N ALA A 190 0.86 -4.59 17.76
CA ALA A 190 -0.45 -5.15 17.48
C ALA A 190 -0.61 -5.49 15.99
N LEU A 191 -0.12 -4.62 15.09
CA LEU A 191 -0.14 -4.90 13.66
C LEU A 191 0.76 -6.09 13.30
N ALA A 192 1.96 -6.16 13.84
CA ALA A 192 2.88 -7.26 13.62
C ALA A 192 2.27 -8.59 14.10
N LYS A 193 1.64 -8.60 15.29
CA LYS A 193 0.93 -9.77 15.83
C LYS A 193 -0.27 -10.17 14.96
N ALA A 194 -1.04 -9.20 14.44
CA ALA A 194 -2.17 -9.49 13.55
C ALA A 194 -1.70 -10.18 12.27
N VAL A 195 -0.60 -9.70 11.67
CA VAL A 195 -0.01 -10.35 10.48
C VAL A 195 0.48 -11.75 10.83
N ASP A 196 1.17 -11.93 11.95
CA ASP A 196 1.70 -13.22 12.40
C ASP A 196 0.57 -14.25 12.62
N SER A 197 -0.47 -13.87 13.36
CA SER A 197 -1.65 -14.72 13.57
C SER A 197 -2.39 -15.03 12.26
N SER A 198 -2.42 -14.11 11.30
CA SER A 198 -3.00 -14.39 9.98
C SER A 198 -2.15 -15.37 9.18
N VAL A 199 -0.82 -15.37 9.35
CA VAL A 199 0.06 -16.39 8.74
C VAL A 199 -0.18 -17.76 9.38
N ASP A 200 -0.40 -17.85 10.70
CA ASP A 200 -0.76 -19.11 11.36
C ASP A 200 -2.10 -19.64 10.84
N ARG A 201 -3.09 -18.76 10.68
CA ARG A 201 -4.38 -19.13 10.10
C ARG A 201 -4.24 -19.58 8.65
N LEU A 202 -3.43 -18.89 7.85
CA LEU A 202 -3.10 -19.32 6.48
C LEU A 202 -2.47 -20.71 6.48
N ALA A 203 -1.50 -20.97 7.37
CA ALA A 203 -0.87 -22.29 7.49
C ALA A 203 -1.88 -23.39 7.80
N ALA A 204 -2.86 -23.13 8.65
CA ALA A 204 -3.95 -24.07 8.90
C ALA A 204 -4.81 -24.33 7.65
N LEU A 205 -5.16 -23.27 6.92
CA LEU A 205 -5.95 -23.33 5.69
C LEU A 205 -5.24 -24.05 4.55
N LEU A 206 -3.90 -24.01 4.48
CA LEU A 206 -3.14 -24.78 3.48
C LEU A 206 -3.38 -26.29 3.57
N ARG A 207 -3.85 -26.79 4.72
CA ARG A 207 -4.22 -28.19 4.94
C ARG A 207 -5.68 -28.50 4.62
N ASP A 208 -6.51 -27.47 4.47
CA ASP A 208 -7.93 -27.59 4.17
C ASP A 208 -8.25 -26.87 2.85
N ARG A 209 -8.21 -27.64 1.76
CA ARG A 209 -8.42 -27.12 0.42
C ARG A 209 -9.81 -26.49 0.25
N ALA A 210 -10.84 -27.04 0.90
CA ALA A 210 -12.20 -26.52 0.76
C ALA A 210 -12.33 -25.15 1.43
N ALA A 211 -11.84 -25.01 2.69
CA ALA A 211 -11.84 -23.75 3.41
C ALA A 211 -10.96 -22.70 2.73
N LEU A 212 -9.80 -23.06 2.18
CA LEU A 212 -8.94 -22.17 1.44
C LEU A 212 -9.61 -21.67 0.14
N THR A 213 -10.29 -22.56 -0.59
CA THR A 213 -11.04 -22.20 -1.80
C THR A 213 -12.18 -21.23 -1.46
N ALA A 214 -12.92 -21.50 -0.38
CA ALA A 214 -13.99 -20.63 0.09
C ALA A 214 -13.48 -19.23 0.46
N LEU A 215 -12.33 -19.14 1.13
CA LEU A 215 -11.69 -17.85 1.44
C LEU A 215 -11.31 -17.07 0.17
N LEU A 216 -10.66 -17.72 -0.78
CA LEU A 216 -10.13 -17.05 -1.98
C LEU A 216 -11.21 -16.68 -3.00
N LEU A 217 -12.27 -17.46 -3.12
CA LEU A 217 -13.36 -17.23 -4.08
C LEU A 217 -14.56 -16.48 -3.46
N GLY A 218 -14.52 -16.18 -2.16
CA GLY A 218 -15.60 -15.49 -1.48
C GLY A 218 -16.88 -16.33 -1.34
N GLU A 219 -16.78 -17.65 -1.40
CA GLU A 219 -17.91 -18.52 -1.10
C GLU A 219 -18.29 -18.35 0.38
N VAL A 220 -19.49 -17.83 0.62
CA VAL A 220 -20.00 -17.61 1.96
C VAL A 220 -20.30 -18.95 2.61
N THR A 221 -19.34 -19.50 3.33
CA THR A 221 -19.68 -20.46 4.38
C THR A 221 -20.50 -19.67 5.39
N SER A 222 -21.73 -20.10 5.64
CA SER A 222 -22.65 -19.50 6.62
C SER A 222 -22.01 -19.45 8.00
N SER A 223 -21.21 -18.42 8.26
CA SER A 223 -20.74 -18.10 9.61
C SER A 223 -21.87 -17.38 10.34
N PRO A 224 -22.19 -17.74 11.57
CA PRO A 224 -23.26 -17.07 12.32
C PRO A 224 -22.90 -15.57 12.43
N ALA A 225 -23.90 -14.74 12.16
CA ALA A 225 -23.79 -13.29 12.19
C ALA A 225 -23.07 -12.81 13.47
N ARG A 226 -21.97 -12.12 13.31
CA ARG A 226 -21.33 -11.36 14.41
C ARG A 226 -22.36 -10.37 14.92
N ALA A 227 -22.69 -10.45 16.21
CA ALA A 227 -23.47 -9.45 16.88
C ALA A 227 -22.78 -8.09 16.71
N THR A 228 -23.39 -7.19 15.98
CA THR A 228 -22.94 -5.80 15.84
C THR A 228 -22.99 -5.16 17.23
N ALA A 229 -21.82 -4.86 17.79
CA ALA A 229 -21.75 -3.96 18.93
C ALA A 229 -22.32 -2.59 18.49
N PRO A 230 -23.20 -1.95 19.27
CA PRO A 230 -23.72 -0.65 18.91
C PRO A 230 -22.59 0.39 18.92
N ILE A 231 -22.47 1.13 17.83
CA ILE A 231 -21.65 2.33 17.78
C ILE A 231 -22.30 3.32 18.74
N GLY A 232 -21.68 3.53 19.88
CA GLY A 232 -22.13 4.51 20.87
C GLY A 232 -22.15 5.91 20.26
N SER A 233 -23.28 6.58 20.48
CA SER A 233 -23.59 7.98 20.18
C SER A 233 -22.64 8.97 20.83
#